data_86e13581d1e49d738d0a32619860355a
#
_entry.id   86e13581d1e49d738d0a32619860355a
#
_cell.length_a   1.000
_cell.length_b   1.000
_cell.length_c   1.000
_cell.angle_alpha   90.00
_cell.angle_beta   90.00
_cell.angle_gamma   90.00
#
_symmetry.space_group_name_H-M   'P 1'
#
loop_
_entity.id
_entity.type
_entity.pdbx_description
1 polymer ?
#
loop_
_entity_poly.entity_id
_entity_poly.type
_entity_poly.pdbx_seq_one_letter_code
_entity_poly.pdbx_strand_id
1 'polypeptide(L)'
;LYTDIMSSEKEGESGLGFRTQFVYKPTALSKRSGSILYFEDDFKLNDFGYLKRRDWIHVGFGSDVTKVGFANQSDIKELKISIDFNYDSDTSGNSNPIKISQNNEFTFKNASEFQFSWDLKTSGKNTTITRKNPLFPFVKRNGSLSFNLDYESPSYGIWEYDWRIGYETADKYDSWSSNGYERRFAKIAGSFYPVDQFKMGYEFRVREEDEWLNWIKDNELAVFDLSQKIISLNMNWYKGIKHEIRLKSQFVALEAMNPVSLITNSAGYLLNHNNDVKPFSEGITSFQVRYKYEIAPLSYIYLVYTKGGSVY
;
A
#
# COMPACT_ATOMS: atom_id res chain seq x y z
N LEU A 1 14.60 -19.51 -14.47
CA LEU A 1 13.89 -18.84 -15.55
C LEU A 1 12.51 -19.47 -15.68
N TYR A 2 11.50 -18.65 -15.74
CA TYR A 2 10.11 -19.04 -15.94
C TYR A 2 9.53 -18.14 -17.03
N THR A 3 8.86 -18.72 -18.01
CA THR A 3 8.28 -17.98 -19.14
C THR A 3 6.92 -18.55 -19.49
N ASP A 4 5.91 -17.70 -19.59
CA ASP A 4 4.56 -18.03 -20.05
C ASP A 4 4.20 -17.18 -21.27
N ILE A 5 3.53 -17.80 -22.21
CA ILE A 5 2.80 -17.15 -23.29
C ILE A 5 1.34 -17.53 -23.11
N MET A 6 0.49 -16.54 -23.07
CA MET A 6 -0.94 -16.68 -22.79
C MET A 6 -1.74 -16.05 -23.91
N SER A 7 -2.84 -16.68 -24.29
CA SER A 7 -3.83 -16.09 -25.19
C SER A 7 -5.20 -16.14 -24.53
N SER A 8 -6.00 -15.15 -24.80
CA SER A 8 -7.41 -15.12 -24.39
C SER A 8 -8.28 -14.83 -25.60
N GLU A 9 -9.45 -15.47 -25.66
CA GLU A 9 -10.47 -15.19 -26.65
C GLU A 9 -11.81 -15.02 -25.95
N LYS A 10 -12.49 -13.92 -26.18
CA LYS A 10 -13.83 -13.67 -25.66
C LYS A 10 -14.62 -12.78 -26.59
N GLU A 11 -15.82 -13.23 -26.98
CA GLU A 11 -16.75 -12.46 -27.82
C GLU A 11 -16.17 -12.03 -29.17
N GLY A 12 -15.22 -12.86 -29.72
CA GLY A 12 -14.56 -12.59 -31.00
C GLY A 12 -13.34 -11.65 -30.89
N GLU A 13 -13.00 -11.18 -29.71
CA GLU A 13 -11.75 -10.45 -29.44
C GLU A 13 -10.70 -11.41 -28.90
N SER A 14 -9.50 -11.36 -29.45
CA SER A 14 -8.35 -12.15 -28.99
C SER A 14 -7.27 -11.22 -28.46
N GLY A 15 -6.68 -11.56 -27.34
CA GLY A 15 -5.57 -10.81 -26.73
C GLY A 15 -4.41 -11.73 -26.37
N LEU A 16 -3.20 -11.21 -26.46
CA LEU A 16 -1.96 -11.89 -26.10
C LEU A 16 -1.41 -11.37 -24.78
N GLY A 17 -0.85 -12.29 -24.01
CA GLY A 17 -0.08 -12.00 -22.82
C GLY A 17 1.26 -12.74 -22.84
N PHE A 18 2.28 -12.06 -22.36
CA PHE A 18 3.61 -12.63 -22.19
C PHE A 18 4.14 -12.30 -20.80
N ARG A 19 4.75 -13.28 -20.16
CA ARG A 19 5.43 -13.10 -18.89
C ARG A 19 6.72 -13.88 -18.88
N THR A 20 7.80 -13.23 -18.49
CA THR A 20 9.04 -13.93 -18.13
C THR A 20 9.58 -13.42 -16.81
N GLN A 21 10.12 -14.34 -16.02
CA GLN A 21 10.75 -14.03 -14.77
C GLN A 21 12.02 -14.86 -14.62
N PHE A 22 13.05 -14.25 -14.04
CA PHE A 22 14.23 -14.98 -13.64
C PHE A 22 14.58 -14.67 -12.18
N VAL A 23 15.17 -15.65 -11.53
CA VAL A 23 15.80 -15.51 -10.23
C VAL A 23 17.17 -16.17 -10.32
N TYR A 24 18.20 -15.43 -9.94
CA TYR A 24 19.58 -15.89 -9.87
C TYR A 24 20.12 -15.67 -8.46
N LYS A 25 20.64 -16.72 -7.86
CA LYS A 25 21.24 -16.70 -6.51
C LYS A 25 22.71 -17.03 -6.63
N PRO A 26 23.61 -16.04 -6.83
CA PRO A 26 25.04 -16.27 -6.95
C PRO A 26 25.64 -16.85 -5.67
N THR A 27 25.05 -16.52 -4.52
CA THR A 27 25.39 -17.07 -3.20
C THR A 27 24.12 -17.31 -2.39
N ALA A 28 24.24 -17.97 -1.23
CA ALA A 28 23.13 -18.08 -0.28
C ALA A 28 22.67 -16.72 0.28
N LEU A 29 23.54 -15.72 0.24
CA LEU A 29 23.32 -14.38 0.81
C LEU A 29 23.03 -13.31 -0.28
N SER A 30 22.92 -13.69 -1.52
CA SER A 30 22.60 -12.75 -2.59
C SER A 30 21.61 -13.32 -3.60
N LYS A 31 20.68 -12.47 -4.04
CA LYS A 31 19.65 -12.81 -5.01
C LYS A 31 19.50 -11.66 -6.00
N ARG A 32 19.34 -11.99 -7.25
CA ARG A 32 18.96 -11.08 -8.32
C ARG A 32 17.71 -11.61 -9.00
N SER A 33 16.78 -10.73 -9.34
CA SER A 33 15.54 -11.09 -10.00
C SER A 33 15.22 -10.09 -11.09
N GLY A 34 14.51 -10.55 -12.11
CA GLY A 34 13.98 -9.69 -13.15
C GLY A 34 12.67 -10.24 -13.63
N SER A 35 11.83 -9.33 -14.13
CA SER A 35 10.52 -9.65 -14.71
C SER A 35 10.23 -8.77 -15.89
N ILE A 36 9.65 -9.36 -16.93
CA ILE A 36 9.03 -8.66 -18.04
C ILE A 36 7.62 -9.21 -18.18
N LEU A 37 6.63 -8.32 -18.21
CA LEU A 37 5.25 -8.66 -18.49
C LEU A 37 4.75 -7.78 -19.64
N TYR A 38 3.96 -8.38 -20.50
CA TYR A 38 3.27 -7.72 -21.59
C TYR A 38 1.85 -8.27 -21.66
N PHE A 39 0.86 -7.41 -21.63
CA PHE A 39 -0.54 -7.76 -21.80
C PHE A 39 -1.19 -6.76 -22.74
N GLU A 40 -1.78 -7.25 -23.80
CA GLU A 40 -2.58 -6.44 -24.71
C GLU A 40 -3.84 -5.90 -24.05
N ASP A 41 -4.44 -4.86 -24.61
CA ASP A 41 -5.67 -4.26 -24.09
C ASP A 41 -6.84 -5.25 -24.12
N ASP A 42 -6.91 -6.08 -25.15
CA ASP A 42 -7.93 -7.10 -25.34
C ASP A 42 -7.66 -8.40 -24.56
N PHE A 43 -6.53 -8.50 -23.86
CA PHE A 43 -6.23 -9.66 -23.05
C PHE A 43 -7.17 -9.75 -21.83
N LYS A 44 -7.94 -10.84 -21.75
CA LYS A 44 -8.97 -11.07 -20.71
C LYS A 44 -8.67 -12.35 -19.93
N LEU A 45 -8.29 -12.22 -18.66
CA LEU A 45 -8.20 -13.31 -17.69
C LEU A 45 -9.55 -13.47 -16.98
N ASN A 46 -10.45 -14.31 -17.47
CA ASN A 46 -11.82 -14.39 -16.92
C ASN A 46 -11.99 -15.41 -15.80
N ASP A 47 -11.36 -16.58 -15.89
CA ASP A 47 -11.67 -17.71 -15.02
C ASP A 47 -10.51 -18.16 -14.12
N PHE A 48 -9.32 -17.61 -14.29
CA PHE A 48 -8.09 -18.05 -13.61
C PHE A 48 -7.46 -17.03 -12.67
N GLY A 49 -8.13 -15.90 -12.41
CA GLY A 49 -7.64 -14.93 -11.47
C GLY A 49 -7.86 -13.46 -11.85
N TYR A 50 -7.47 -12.58 -10.94
CA TYR A 50 -7.57 -11.14 -11.10
C TYR A 50 -6.35 -10.60 -11.83
N LEU A 51 -6.54 -10.02 -13.02
CA LEU A 51 -5.53 -9.23 -13.69
C LEU A 51 -5.62 -7.79 -13.19
N LYS A 52 -4.58 -7.32 -12.52
CA LYS A 52 -4.53 -5.97 -11.97
C LYS A 52 -4.68 -4.87 -13.01
N ARG A 53 -4.17 -5.10 -14.20
CA ARG A 53 -4.15 -4.14 -15.31
C ARG A 53 -4.08 -4.88 -16.64
N ARG A 54 -4.91 -4.49 -17.62
CA ARG A 54 -4.76 -4.80 -19.04
C ARG A 54 -3.95 -3.68 -19.68
N ASP A 55 -3.56 -3.85 -20.94
CA ASP A 55 -2.78 -2.86 -21.66
C ASP A 55 -1.55 -2.48 -20.82
N TRP A 56 -0.69 -3.46 -20.60
CA TRP A 56 0.37 -3.32 -19.61
C TRP A 56 1.69 -3.88 -20.07
N ILE A 57 2.70 -3.05 -20.05
CA ILE A 57 4.11 -3.42 -20.17
C ILE A 57 4.76 -3.14 -18.82
N HIS A 58 5.41 -4.14 -18.26
CA HIS A 58 6.15 -4.01 -17.01
C HIS A 58 7.57 -4.57 -17.19
N VAL A 59 8.55 -3.83 -16.72
CA VAL A 59 9.94 -4.29 -16.58
C VAL A 59 10.38 -4.04 -15.14
N GLY A 60 10.76 -5.10 -14.45
CA GLY A 60 11.25 -5.04 -13.07
C GLY A 60 12.63 -5.67 -12.96
N PHE A 61 13.46 -5.09 -12.11
CA PHE A 61 14.73 -5.67 -11.70
C PHE A 61 14.92 -5.47 -10.20
N GLY A 62 15.38 -6.52 -9.50
CA GLY A 62 15.65 -6.50 -8.07
C GLY A 62 17.00 -7.14 -7.74
N SER A 63 17.66 -6.61 -6.72
CA SER A 63 18.89 -7.16 -6.16
C SER A 63 18.84 -7.12 -4.65
N ASP A 64 18.94 -8.29 -4.02
CA ASP A 64 19.03 -8.45 -2.56
C ASP A 64 20.44 -8.92 -2.19
N VAL A 65 21.00 -8.32 -1.15
CA VAL A 65 22.26 -8.73 -0.54
C VAL A 65 22.09 -8.77 0.97
N THR A 66 22.42 -9.91 1.57
CA THR A 66 22.39 -10.10 3.03
C THR A 66 23.82 -10.16 3.54
N LYS A 67 24.13 -9.40 4.57
CA LYS A 67 25.39 -9.42 5.29
C LYS A 67 25.15 -9.97 6.69
N VAL A 68 25.93 -10.95 7.04
CA VAL A 68 25.98 -11.58 8.38
C VAL A 68 27.41 -11.59 8.89
N GLY A 69 27.65 -12.03 10.11
CA GLY A 69 28.99 -12.18 10.68
C GLY A 69 29.65 -10.84 11.02
N PHE A 70 28.88 -9.91 11.57
CA PHE A 70 29.41 -8.67 12.13
C PHE A 70 30.35 -8.92 13.31
N ALA A 71 31.23 -7.96 13.62
CA ALA A 71 32.13 -8.04 14.76
C ALA A 71 31.37 -8.33 16.06
N ASN A 72 31.97 -9.04 16.99
CA ASN A 72 31.34 -9.47 18.26
C ASN A 72 30.80 -8.31 19.09
N GLN A 73 31.37 -7.11 18.94
CA GLN A 73 30.97 -5.88 19.62
C GLN A 73 29.74 -5.21 18.94
N SER A 74 29.38 -5.61 17.71
CA SER A 74 28.21 -5.08 17.03
C SER A 74 26.94 -5.73 17.55
N ASP A 75 25.90 -4.94 17.78
CA ASP A 75 24.56 -5.45 18.11
C ASP A 75 23.80 -5.95 16.89
N ILE A 76 24.30 -5.65 15.68
CA ILE A 76 23.68 -6.09 14.42
C ILE A 76 24.00 -7.56 14.20
N LYS A 77 22.95 -8.36 13.99
CA LYS A 77 23.00 -9.77 13.61
C LYS A 77 23.03 -9.94 12.10
N GLU A 78 22.17 -9.21 11.41
CA GLU A 78 21.98 -9.28 9.97
C GLU A 78 21.65 -7.89 9.39
N LEU A 79 22.17 -7.62 8.20
CA LEU A 79 21.78 -6.47 7.37
C LEU A 79 21.39 -6.98 5.99
N LYS A 80 20.16 -6.73 5.57
CA LYS A 80 19.68 -6.99 4.23
C LYS A 80 19.50 -5.67 3.49
N ILE A 81 20.08 -5.59 2.30
CA ILE A 81 19.95 -4.44 1.37
C ILE A 81 19.24 -4.95 0.15
N SER A 82 18.12 -4.33 -0.18
CA SER A 82 17.34 -4.59 -1.39
C SER A 82 17.27 -3.33 -2.25
N ILE A 83 17.50 -3.48 -3.54
CA ILE A 83 17.36 -2.40 -4.53
C ILE A 83 16.44 -2.91 -5.62
N ASP A 84 15.40 -2.15 -5.95
CA ASP A 84 14.42 -2.47 -6.97
C ASP A 84 14.26 -1.35 -7.97
N PHE A 85 14.15 -1.71 -9.24
CA PHE A 85 13.80 -0.85 -10.35
C PHE A 85 12.50 -1.35 -10.97
N ASN A 86 11.56 -0.45 -11.24
CA ASN A 86 10.28 -0.77 -11.88
C ASN A 86 9.94 0.28 -12.93
N TYR A 87 9.59 -0.20 -14.12
CA TYR A 87 9.05 0.57 -15.22
C TYR A 87 7.71 -0.03 -15.66
N ASP A 88 6.70 0.81 -15.78
CA ASP A 88 5.36 0.45 -16.22
C ASP A 88 4.88 1.39 -17.33
N SER A 89 4.31 0.86 -18.40
CA SER A 89 3.64 1.64 -19.44
C SER A 89 2.40 0.92 -19.97
N ASP A 90 1.61 1.60 -20.78
CA ASP A 90 0.64 0.97 -21.67
C ASP A 90 1.26 0.72 -23.07
N THR A 91 0.53 0.01 -23.93
CA THR A 91 0.97 -0.26 -25.32
C THR A 91 0.95 0.99 -26.21
N SER A 92 0.24 2.04 -25.77
CA SER A 92 0.22 3.36 -26.42
C SER A 92 1.40 4.24 -26.04
N GLY A 93 2.33 3.75 -25.19
CA GLY A 93 3.53 4.47 -24.77
C GLY A 93 3.30 5.47 -23.64
N ASN A 94 2.17 5.39 -22.91
CA ASN A 94 1.98 6.20 -21.71
C ASN A 94 2.68 5.53 -20.53
N SER A 95 3.88 6.01 -20.19
CA SER A 95 4.66 5.47 -19.08
C SER A 95 4.26 6.08 -17.74
N ASN A 96 4.08 5.21 -16.75
CA ASN A 96 4.05 5.63 -15.35
C ASN A 96 5.44 6.15 -14.92
N PRO A 97 5.53 6.88 -13.80
CA PRO A 97 6.84 7.20 -13.22
C PRO A 97 7.69 5.94 -13.03
N ILE A 98 8.94 6.00 -13.48
CA ILE A 98 9.94 4.97 -13.15
C ILE A 98 10.16 5.02 -11.65
N LYS A 99 10.13 3.86 -11.00
CA LYS A 99 10.36 3.75 -9.56
C LYS A 99 11.68 3.05 -9.29
N ILE A 100 12.52 3.69 -8.50
CA ILE A 100 13.73 3.11 -7.90
C ILE A 100 13.51 3.08 -6.40
N SER A 101 13.69 1.92 -5.79
CA SER A 101 13.50 1.72 -4.35
C SER A 101 14.77 1.15 -3.75
N GLN A 102 15.14 1.59 -2.56
CA GLN A 102 16.11 0.91 -1.72
C GLN A 102 15.53 0.66 -0.35
N ASN A 103 15.75 -0.54 0.16
CA ASN A 103 15.40 -0.95 1.51
C ASN A 103 16.63 -1.49 2.22
N ASN A 104 16.86 -1.03 3.46
CA ASN A 104 17.89 -1.51 4.36
C ASN A 104 17.21 -2.02 5.63
N GLU A 105 17.29 -3.31 5.88
CA GLU A 105 16.66 -4.00 7.00
C GLU A 105 17.78 -4.52 7.93
N PHE A 106 17.77 -4.06 9.17
CA PHE A 106 18.71 -4.39 10.22
C PHE A 106 18.01 -5.29 11.24
N THR A 107 18.46 -6.52 11.38
CA THR A 107 18.05 -7.40 12.47
C THR A 107 19.12 -7.35 13.56
N PHE A 108 18.72 -7.05 14.79
CA PHE A 108 19.62 -6.96 15.93
C PHE A 108 19.70 -8.29 16.69
N LYS A 109 20.72 -8.44 17.54
CA LYS A 109 20.93 -9.65 18.38
C LYS A 109 19.79 -9.88 19.38
N ASN A 110 19.11 -8.82 19.81
CA ASN A 110 17.93 -8.90 20.69
C ASN A 110 16.64 -9.22 19.94
N ALA A 111 16.72 -9.53 18.64
CA ALA A 111 15.60 -9.79 17.74
C ALA A 111 14.69 -8.57 17.45
N SER A 112 15.14 -7.35 17.74
CA SER A 112 14.47 -6.18 17.17
C SER A 112 14.85 -5.98 15.71
N GLU A 113 13.98 -5.32 14.96
CA GLU A 113 14.21 -4.99 13.55
C GLU A 113 14.07 -3.49 13.33
N PHE A 114 14.95 -2.94 12.51
CA PHE A 114 14.86 -1.56 12.06
C PHE A 114 15.02 -1.53 10.54
N GLN A 115 14.13 -0.83 9.88
CA GLN A 115 14.13 -0.69 8.44
C GLN A 115 14.16 0.79 8.04
N PHE A 116 15.05 1.10 7.12
CA PHE A 116 15.08 2.38 6.43
C PHE A 116 14.89 2.13 4.93
N SER A 117 13.90 2.79 4.34
CA SER A 117 13.67 2.71 2.91
C SER A 117 13.46 4.08 2.28
N TRP A 118 13.81 4.19 1.01
CA TRP A 118 13.47 5.33 0.19
C TRP A 118 13.02 4.87 -1.20
N ASP A 119 12.12 5.67 -1.79
CA ASP A 119 11.66 5.52 -3.15
C ASP A 119 11.89 6.82 -3.92
N LEU A 120 12.51 6.72 -5.08
CA LEU A 120 12.59 7.78 -6.08
C LEU A 120 11.65 7.43 -7.23
N LYS A 121 10.76 8.34 -7.58
CA LYS A 121 9.91 8.24 -8.76
C LYS A 121 10.23 9.39 -9.70
N THR A 122 10.44 9.10 -10.98
CA THR A 122 10.58 10.13 -12.01
C THR A 122 9.23 10.78 -12.32
N SER A 123 9.24 11.86 -13.11
CA SER A 123 8.00 12.31 -13.75
C SER A 123 7.44 11.25 -14.69
N GLY A 124 6.13 11.26 -14.88
CA GLY A 124 5.44 10.27 -15.71
C GLY A 124 3.97 10.59 -15.88
N LYS A 125 3.17 9.59 -16.26
CA LYS A 125 1.74 9.69 -16.51
C LYS A 125 0.97 8.80 -15.54
N ASN A 126 -0.15 9.30 -15.02
CA ASN A 126 -1.09 8.49 -14.26
C ASN A 126 -2.30 8.19 -15.15
N THR A 127 -2.33 6.98 -15.69
CA THR A 127 -3.39 6.52 -16.59
C THR A 127 -4.59 5.92 -15.84
N THR A 128 -4.49 5.74 -14.52
CA THR A 128 -5.57 5.12 -13.73
C THR A 128 -6.54 6.13 -13.17
N ILE A 129 -6.10 7.35 -12.87
CA ILE A 129 -6.93 8.37 -12.22
C ILE A 129 -8.06 8.85 -13.12
N THR A 130 -7.86 8.90 -14.43
CA THR A 130 -8.85 9.27 -15.44
C THR A 130 -9.83 8.15 -15.80
N ARG A 131 -9.71 7.01 -15.12
CA ARG A 131 -10.52 5.80 -15.36
C ARG A 131 -10.53 5.34 -16.82
N LYS A 132 -9.38 5.47 -17.49
CA LYS A 132 -9.20 5.13 -18.93
C LYS A 132 -10.13 5.91 -19.88
N ASN A 133 -10.46 7.16 -19.56
CA ASN A 133 -11.20 8.00 -20.48
C ASN A 133 -10.38 8.20 -21.77
N PRO A 134 -10.88 7.80 -22.95
CA PRO A 134 -10.10 7.84 -24.19
C PRO A 134 -9.76 9.27 -24.66
N LEU A 135 -10.56 10.27 -24.27
CA LEU A 135 -10.30 11.68 -24.59
C LEU A 135 -9.26 12.32 -23.65
N PHE A 136 -9.13 11.78 -22.45
CA PHE A 136 -8.23 12.25 -21.39
C PHE A 136 -7.53 11.06 -20.74
N PRO A 137 -6.62 10.40 -21.47
CA PRO A 137 -6.14 9.06 -21.07
C PRO A 137 -5.22 9.06 -19.84
N PHE A 138 -4.70 10.22 -19.45
CA PHE A 138 -3.77 10.31 -18.32
C PHE A 138 -3.73 11.72 -17.71
N VAL A 139 -3.17 11.81 -16.52
CA VAL A 139 -2.69 13.04 -15.88
C VAL A 139 -1.19 12.96 -15.75
N LYS A 140 -0.48 14.03 -16.07
CA LYS A 140 0.96 14.14 -15.82
C LYS A 140 1.22 14.17 -14.33
N ARG A 141 2.28 13.49 -13.90
CA ARG A 141 2.77 13.51 -12.52
C ARG A 141 4.23 13.90 -12.51
N ASN A 142 4.59 14.73 -11.56
CA ASN A 142 5.98 15.08 -11.30
C ASN A 142 6.69 13.95 -10.56
N GLY A 143 8.01 14.01 -10.55
CA GLY A 143 8.83 13.12 -9.76
C GLY A 143 8.58 13.30 -8.26
N SER A 144 8.77 12.25 -7.49
CA SER A 144 8.65 12.29 -6.03
C SER A 144 9.75 11.50 -5.35
N LEU A 145 10.06 11.92 -4.13
CA LEU A 145 10.99 11.24 -3.25
C LEU A 145 10.27 10.91 -1.94
N SER A 146 10.36 9.68 -1.50
CA SER A 146 9.80 9.26 -0.22
C SER A 146 10.82 8.55 0.65
N PHE A 147 10.65 8.71 1.97
CA PHE A 147 11.44 8.05 3.01
C PHE A 147 10.52 7.39 4.01
N ASN A 148 10.92 6.21 4.47
CA ASN A 148 10.21 5.51 5.52
C ASN A 148 11.21 4.95 6.54
N LEU A 149 10.82 5.02 7.80
CA LEU A 149 11.50 4.39 8.93
C LEU A 149 10.49 3.48 9.62
N ASP A 150 10.88 2.24 9.82
CA ASP A 150 10.11 1.21 10.50
C ASP A 150 10.95 0.62 11.64
N TYR A 151 10.31 0.34 12.75
CA TYR A 151 10.92 -0.37 13.86
C TYR A 151 9.93 -1.38 14.43
N GLU A 152 10.42 -2.59 14.68
CA GLU A 152 9.70 -3.65 15.38
C GLU A 152 10.50 -4.07 16.61
N SER A 153 9.85 -4.03 17.76
CA SER A 153 10.46 -4.47 19.01
C SER A 153 10.51 -5.99 19.10
N PRO A 154 11.49 -6.57 19.79
CA PRO A 154 11.34 -7.93 20.25
C PRO A 154 10.23 -8.03 21.30
N SER A 155 9.79 -9.24 21.59
CA SER A 155 8.88 -9.47 22.72
C SER A 155 9.55 -9.11 24.05
N TYR A 156 9.10 -8.05 24.68
CA TYR A 156 9.52 -7.65 26.01
C TYR A 156 8.54 -8.17 27.07
N GLY A 157 8.67 -9.46 27.41
CA GLY A 157 7.79 -10.10 28.40
C GLY A 157 6.34 -10.11 27.92
N ILE A 158 5.55 -9.12 28.34
CA ILE A 158 4.12 -9.02 28.04
C ILE A 158 3.78 -7.99 26.96
N TRP A 159 4.78 -7.35 26.34
CA TRP A 159 4.60 -6.30 25.33
C TRP A 159 5.40 -6.58 24.07
N GLU A 160 4.77 -6.27 22.92
CA GLU A 160 5.38 -6.07 21.62
C GLU A 160 4.88 -4.76 21.05
N TYR A 161 5.72 -4.02 20.34
CA TYR A 161 5.29 -2.80 19.64
C TYR A 161 6.08 -2.59 18.36
N ASP A 162 5.42 -1.94 17.41
CA ASP A 162 6.02 -1.46 16.18
C ASP A 162 5.62 -0.01 15.93
N TRP A 163 6.47 0.72 15.23
CA TRP A 163 6.13 2.03 14.73
C TRP A 163 6.68 2.21 13.31
N ARG A 164 5.98 3.06 12.57
CA ARG A 164 6.39 3.50 11.24
C ARG A 164 6.15 4.98 11.10
N ILE A 165 7.13 5.70 10.51
CA ILE A 165 6.98 7.07 10.06
C ILE A 165 7.43 7.18 8.62
N GLY A 166 6.76 8.04 7.84
CA GLY A 166 7.09 8.23 6.44
C GLY A 166 6.78 9.64 5.98
N TYR A 167 7.53 10.04 4.99
CA TYR A 167 7.43 11.32 4.32
C TYR A 167 7.60 11.13 2.81
N GLU A 168 6.74 11.77 2.02
CA GLU A 168 6.86 11.83 0.56
C GLU A 168 6.69 13.28 0.12
N THR A 169 7.53 13.73 -0.78
CA THR A 169 7.44 15.05 -1.41
C THR A 169 7.59 14.93 -2.91
N ALA A 170 6.94 15.82 -3.64
CA ALA A 170 7.06 15.94 -5.08
C ALA A 170 7.12 17.42 -5.47
N ASP A 171 7.69 17.68 -6.65
CA ASP A 171 7.68 19.02 -7.23
C ASP A 171 6.24 19.48 -7.50
N LYS A 172 6.06 20.80 -7.57
CA LYS A 172 4.80 21.44 -7.89
C LYS A 172 4.19 20.87 -9.17
N TYR A 173 2.90 20.56 -9.09
CA TYR A 173 2.11 20.38 -10.30
C TYR A 173 1.82 21.76 -10.87
N ASP A 174 2.16 22.06 -12.07
CA ASP A 174 1.77 23.27 -12.82
C ASP A 174 1.45 24.56 -12.00
N SER A 175 0.78 25.52 -12.60
CA SER A 175 0.53 26.86 -12.02
C SER A 175 -0.51 26.92 -10.89
N TRP A 176 -1.26 25.85 -10.63
CA TRP A 176 -2.27 25.83 -9.56
C TRP A 176 -1.73 25.40 -8.20
N SER A 177 -0.62 24.66 -8.17
CA SER A 177 0.01 24.22 -6.93
C SER A 177 0.90 25.32 -6.36
N SER A 178 0.63 25.71 -5.11
CA SER A 178 1.43 26.73 -4.44
C SER A 178 2.72 26.19 -3.82
N ASN A 179 2.69 25.01 -3.24
CA ASN A 179 3.74 24.50 -2.36
C ASN A 179 4.34 23.14 -2.76
N GLY A 180 3.80 22.47 -3.79
CA GLY A 180 4.13 21.08 -4.11
C GLY A 180 3.38 20.08 -3.24
N TYR A 181 3.46 18.81 -3.62
CA TYR A 181 2.82 17.72 -2.91
C TYR A 181 3.66 17.27 -1.72
N GLU A 182 3.03 17.17 -0.56
CA GLU A 182 3.62 16.56 0.63
C GLU A 182 2.67 15.52 1.23
N ARG A 183 3.23 14.41 1.66
CA ARG A 183 2.52 13.39 2.42
C ARG A 183 3.34 12.98 3.63
N ARG A 184 2.70 12.99 4.78
CA ARG A 184 3.26 12.54 6.05
C ARG A 184 2.39 11.44 6.62
N PHE A 185 3.01 10.42 7.16
CA PHE A 185 2.26 9.44 7.91
C PHE A 185 3.04 8.92 9.12
N ALA A 186 2.32 8.54 10.15
CA ALA A 186 2.86 7.85 11.30
C ALA A 186 1.91 6.72 11.72
N LYS A 187 2.49 5.63 12.17
CA LYS A 187 1.79 4.49 12.75
C LYS A 187 2.50 4.08 14.03
N ILE A 188 1.73 3.75 15.05
CA ILE A 188 2.20 2.98 16.19
C ILE A 188 1.20 1.84 16.42
N ALA A 189 1.71 0.65 16.61
CA ALA A 189 0.91 -0.51 16.93
C ALA A 189 1.62 -1.37 17.96
N GLY A 190 0.89 -2.29 18.56
CA GLY A 190 1.49 -3.22 19.50
C GLY A 190 0.49 -4.23 20.05
N SER A 191 1.02 -5.14 20.85
CA SER A 191 0.28 -6.19 21.52
C SER A 191 0.64 -6.22 23.00
N PHE A 192 -0.37 -6.46 23.82
CA PHE A 192 -0.27 -6.67 25.26
C PHE A 192 -0.85 -8.04 25.62
N TYR A 193 -0.07 -8.90 26.22
CA TYR A 193 -0.45 -10.28 26.59
C TYR A 193 0.08 -10.65 27.98
N PRO A 194 -0.58 -10.10 29.05
CA PRO A 194 -0.13 -10.27 30.43
C PRO A 194 -0.21 -11.72 30.91
N VAL A 195 -1.05 -12.53 30.27
CA VAL A 195 -1.21 -13.96 30.51
C VAL A 195 -1.53 -14.67 29.19
N ASP A 196 -1.25 -15.96 29.08
CA ASP A 196 -1.46 -16.76 27.85
C ASP A 196 -2.90 -16.73 27.33
N GLN A 197 -3.87 -16.52 28.25
CA GLN A 197 -5.29 -16.49 27.91
C GLN A 197 -5.77 -15.15 27.41
N PHE A 198 -4.97 -14.09 27.47
CA PHE A 198 -5.39 -12.73 27.10
C PHE A 198 -4.39 -12.06 26.19
N LYS A 199 -4.86 -11.64 25.01
CA LYS A 199 -4.10 -10.79 24.10
C LYS A 199 -4.93 -9.59 23.66
N MET A 200 -4.37 -8.40 23.77
CA MET A 200 -4.92 -7.16 23.23
C MET A 200 -3.95 -6.54 22.25
N GLY A 201 -4.39 -6.25 21.03
CA GLY A 201 -3.65 -5.51 20.04
C GLY A 201 -4.26 -4.14 19.83
N TYR A 202 -3.43 -3.17 19.57
CA TYR A 202 -3.84 -1.80 19.24
C TYR A 202 -3.06 -1.28 18.04
N GLU A 203 -3.67 -0.38 17.28
CA GLU A 203 -3.03 0.36 16.21
C GLU A 203 -3.59 1.77 16.20
N PHE A 204 -2.69 2.74 16.09
CA PHE A 204 -3.02 4.13 15.81
C PHE A 204 -2.23 4.57 14.58
N ARG A 205 -2.93 5.16 13.60
CA ARG A 205 -2.35 5.61 12.34
C ARG A 205 -2.87 7.00 12.02
N VAL A 206 -1.97 7.89 11.61
CA VAL A 206 -2.28 9.20 11.05
C VAL A 206 -1.64 9.34 9.67
N ARG A 207 -2.35 9.98 8.77
CA ARG A 207 -1.87 10.36 7.44
C ARG A 207 -2.37 11.76 7.15
N GLU A 208 -1.46 12.62 6.74
CA GLU A 208 -1.73 13.94 6.21
C GLU A 208 -1.14 14.00 4.80
N GLU A 209 -1.88 14.58 3.88
CA GLU A 209 -1.47 14.68 2.48
C GLU A 209 -2.02 15.97 1.91
N ASP A 210 -1.11 16.87 1.56
CA ASP A 210 -1.44 18.08 0.82
C ASP A 210 -1.66 17.71 -0.65
N GLU A 211 -2.62 18.36 -1.31
CA GLU A 211 -2.91 18.14 -2.73
C GLU A 211 -3.30 16.67 -3.07
N TRP A 212 -4.09 16.04 -2.22
CA TRP A 212 -4.67 14.72 -2.49
C TRP A 212 -5.61 14.77 -3.70
N LEU A 213 -5.14 14.28 -4.85
CA LEU A 213 -5.85 14.35 -6.13
C LEU A 213 -6.88 13.25 -6.25
N ASN A 214 -8.15 13.63 -6.55
CA ASN A 214 -9.27 12.73 -6.73
C ASN A 214 -9.99 12.98 -8.04
N TRP A 215 -10.50 11.92 -8.65
CA TRP A 215 -11.40 12.00 -9.79
C TRP A 215 -12.84 12.28 -9.32
N ILE A 216 -13.51 13.19 -9.99
CA ILE A 216 -14.90 13.56 -9.72
C ILE A 216 -15.81 12.94 -10.79
N LYS A 217 -15.67 13.34 -12.04
CA LYS A 217 -16.38 12.78 -13.19
C LYS A 217 -15.66 13.16 -14.48
N ASP A 218 -15.84 12.40 -15.54
CA ASP A 218 -15.26 12.63 -16.86
C ASP A 218 -13.78 13.02 -16.80
N ASN A 219 -13.44 14.27 -17.14
CA ASN A 219 -12.10 14.84 -17.02
C ASN A 219 -11.97 15.84 -15.85
N GLU A 220 -12.97 15.92 -14.99
CA GLU A 220 -12.96 16.75 -13.80
C GLU A 220 -12.31 16.01 -12.62
N LEU A 221 -11.41 16.69 -11.96
CA LEU A 221 -10.72 16.25 -10.78
C LEU A 221 -10.82 17.32 -9.68
N ALA A 222 -10.46 16.95 -8.48
CA ALA A 222 -10.27 17.90 -7.41
C ALA A 222 -9.08 17.48 -6.56
N VAL A 223 -8.39 18.43 -5.97
CA VAL A 223 -7.41 18.21 -4.92
C VAL A 223 -7.95 18.70 -3.60
N PHE A 224 -7.53 18.04 -2.54
CA PHE A 224 -7.90 18.32 -1.16
C PHE A 224 -6.67 18.23 -0.27
N ASP A 225 -6.70 18.94 0.85
CA ASP A 225 -5.85 18.64 1.98
C ASP A 225 -6.50 17.51 2.77
N LEU A 226 -5.85 16.34 2.80
CA LEU A 226 -6.35 15.14 3.45
C LEU A 226 -5.76 15.02 4.86
N SER A 227 -6.63 14.81 5.85
CA SER A 227 -6.27 14.29 7.17
C SER A 227 -7.02 12.99 7.42
N GLN A 228 -6.30 11.91 7.71
CA GLN A 228 -6.87 10.61 8.01
C GLN A 228 -6.32 10.08 9.34
N LYS A 229 -7.21 9.63 10.21
CA LYS A 229 -6.86 9.00 11.49
C LYS A 229 -7.55 7.65 11.58
N ILE A 230 -6.81 6.63 11.97
CA ILE A 230 -7.32 5.27 12.14
C ILE A 230 -6.92 4.80 13.52
N ILE A 231 -7.90 4.30 14.28
CA ILE A 231 -7.70 3.65 15.56
C ILE A 231 -8.28 2.25 15.45
N SER A 232 -7.48 1.24 15.75
CA SER A 232 -7.91 -0.16 15.75
C SER A 232 -7.60 -0.80 17.09
N LEU A 233 -8.54 -1.56 17.60
CA LEU A 233 -8.40 -2.36 18.81
C LEU A 233 -8.87 -3.77 18.52
N ASN A 234 -8.09 -4.76 18.91
CA ASN A 234 -8.48 -6.16 18.90
C ASN A 234 -8.16 -6.81 20.25
N MET A 235 -9.01 -7.71 20.69
CA MET A 235 -8.84 -8.44 21.94
C MET A 235 -9.25 -9.89 21.74
N ASN A 236 -8.44 -10.80 22.25
CA ASN A 236 -8.77 -12.22 22.36
C ASN A 236 -8.62 -12.62 23.82
N TRP A 237 -9.66 -13.21 24.37
CA TRP A 237 -9.67 -13.72 25.74
C TRP A 237 -10.24 -15.14 25.77
N TYR A 238 -9.47 -16.03 26.37
CA TYR A 238 -9.84 -17.43 26.58
C TYR A 238 -10.06 -17.66 28.07
N LYS A 239 -11.26 -18.10 28.46
CA LYS A 239 -11.56 -18.53 29.84
C LYS A 239 -11.64 -20.04 29.87
N GLY A 240 -10.57 -20.67 30.38
CA GLY A 240 -10.37 -22.12 30.28
C GLY A 240 -10.31 -22.58 28.83
N ILE A 241 -10.65 -23.84 28.57
CA ILE A 241 -10.57 -24.46 27.24
C ILE A 241 -11.85 -24.27 26.41
N LYS A 242 -12.96 -23.85 27.04
CA LYS A 242 -14.29 -23.87 26.41
C LYS A 242 -14.78 -22.50 25.94
N HIS A 243 -14.26 -21.41 26.48
CA HIS A 243 -14.78 -20.07 26.21
C HIS A 243 -13.73 -19.22 25.48
N GLU A 244 -14.13 -18.59 24.41
CA GLU A 244 -13.33 -17.62 23.68
C GLU A 244 -14.18 -16.37 23.42
N ILE A 245 -13.65 -15.21 23.80
CA ILE A 245 -14.22 -13.90 23.46
C ILE A 245 -13.24 -13.19 22.56
N ARG A 246 -13.71 -12.74 21.40
CA ARG A 246 -12.96 -11.86 20.48
C ARG A 246 -13.70 -10.56 20.31
N LEU A 247 -12.97 -9.48 20.42
CA LEU A 247 -13.44 -8.14 20.14
C LEU A 247 -12.57 -7.56 19.02
N LYS A 248 -13.21 -6.93 18.03
CA LYS A 248 -12.56 -6.08 17.03
C LYS A 248 -13.29 -4.76 16.98
N SER A 249 -12.56 -3.66 17.04
CA SER A 249 -13.10 -2.31 16.86
C SER A 249 -12.16 -1.51 15.98
N GLN A 250 -12.71 -0.74 15.08
CA GLN A 250 -11.99 0.19 14.26
C GLN A 250 -12.78 1.49 14.14
N PHE A 251 -12.08 2.60 14.23
CA PHE A 251 -12.58 3.93 13.93
C PHE A 251 -11.67 4.56 12.87
N VAL A 252 -12.28 5.07 11.81
CA VAL A 252 -11.61 5.81 10.74
C VAL A 252 -12.25 7.19 10.68
N ALA A 253 -11.46 8.23 10.82
CA ALA A 253 -11.86 9.61 10.52
C ALA A 253 -11.08 10.09 9.29
N LEU A 254 -11.78 10.66 8.33
CA LEU A 254 -11.23 11.23 7.12
C LEU A 254 -11.80 12.64 6.96
N GLU A 255 -10.92 13.61 6.77
CA GLU A 255 -11.25 15.00 6.49
C GLU A 255 -10.55 15.43 5.20
N ALA A 256 -11.30 15.94 4.23
CA ALA A 256 -10.82 16.44 2.96
C ALA A 256 -11.23 17.91 2.85
N MET A 257 -10.27 18.79 3.09
CA MET A 257 -10.49 20.24 3.21
C MET A 257 -9.86 21.01 2.04
N ASN A 258 -10.12 22.30 1.95
CA ASN A 258 -9.52 23.22 0.98
C ASN A 258 -9.59 22.72 -0.48
N PRO A 259 -10.77 22.34 -0.99
CA PRO A 259 -10.90 21.79 -2.33
C PRO A 259 -10.50 22.81 -3.41
N VAL A 260 -9.72 22.35 -4.39
CA VAL A 260 -9.47 23.06 -5.63
C VAL A 260 -10.00 22.23 -6.79
N SER A 261 -10.94 22.78 -7.55
CA SER A 261 -11.49 22.11 -8.73
C SER A 261 -10.54 22.22 -9.91
N LEU A 262 -10.30 21.10 -10.57
CA LEU A 262 -9.39 20.97 -11.69
C LEU A 262 -10.06 20.26 -12.86
N ILE A 263 -9.54 20.53 -14.05
CA ILE A 263 -9.89 19.80 -15.27
C ILE A 263 -8.60 19.33 -15.94
N THR A 264 -8.59 18.10 -16.44
CA THR A 264 -7.45 17.64 -17.26
C THR A 264 -7.73 17.88 -18.74
N ASN A 265 -6.70 18.30 -19.48
CA ASN A 265 -6.76 18.41 -20.94
C ASN A 265 -6.21 17.13 -21.59
N SER A 266 -6.33 17.02 -22.92
CA SER A 266 -5.85 15.87 -23.71
C SER A 266 -4.34 15.64 -23.60
N ALA A 267 -3.56 16.67 -23.25
CA ALA A 267 -2.12 16.55 -23.01
C ALA A 267 -1.77 16.14 -21.56
N GLY A 268 -2.78 15.92 -20.71
CA GLY A 268 -2.64 15.48 -19.33
C GLY A 268 -2.26 16.56 -18.31
N TYR A 269 -2.33 17.84 -18.70
CA TYR A 269 -2.11 18.95 -17.77
C TYR A 269 -3.38 19.24 -16.97
N LEU A 270 -3.18 19.55 -15.69
CA LEU A 270 -4.24 19.99 -14.78
C LEU A 270 -4.37 21.51 -14.87
N LEU A 271 -5.60 21.97 -15.06
CA LEU A 271 -5.95 23.38 -15.19
C LEU A 271 -7.01 23.71 -14.14
N ASN A 272 -6.97 24.93 -13.59
CA ASN A 272 -8.01 25.40 -12.69
C ASN A 272 -9.38 25.37 -13.38
N HIS A 273 -10.38 24.92 -12.62
CA HIS A 273 -11.76 24.86 -13.05
C HIS A 273 -12.68 25.49 -12.00
N ASN A 274 -13.73 26.18 -12.44
CA ASN A 274 -14.62 26.95 -11.54
C ASN A 274 -15.83 26.14 -11.06
N ASN A 275 -15.71 24.83 -10.89
CA ASN A 275 -16.77 24.04 -10.29
C ASN A 275 -16.75 24.16 -8.76
N ASP A 276 -17.94 24.22 -8.17
CA ASP A 276 -18.12 24.22 -6.72
C ASP A 276 -17.90 22.79 -6.18
N VAL A 277 -16.67 22.52 -5.75
CA VAL A 277 -16.31 21.29 -5.05
C VAL A 277 -16.32 21.58 -3.55
N LYS A 278 -17.04 20.78 -2.78
CA LYS A 278 -17.18 21.00 -1.34
C LYS A 278 -16.19 20.16 -0.55
N PRO A 279 -15.68 20.70 0.57
CA PRO A 279 -14.97 19.88 1.52
C PRO A 279 -15.91 18.82 2.11
N PHE A 280 -15.36 17.71 2.55
CA PHE A 280 -16.14 16.67 3.20
C PHE A 280 -15.35 16.02 4.34
N SER A 281 -16.09 15.47 5.28
CA SER A 281 -15.55 14.64 6.34
C SER A 281 -16.38 13.37 6.47
N GLU A 282 -15.72 12.27 6.78
CA GLU A 282 -16.36 10.97 6.96
C GLU A 282 -15.77 10.26 8.17
N GLY A 283 -16.66 9.82 9.06
CA GLY A 283 -16.32 8.93 10.17
C GLY A 283 -16.90 7.55 9.92
N ILE A 284 -16.09 6.51 10.01
CA ILE A 284 -16.55 5.13 9.89
C ILE A 284 -16.19 4.40 11.17
N THR A 285 -17.17 3.76 11.80
CA THR A 285 -16.95 2.89 12.93
C THR A 285 -17.33 1.47 12.58
N SER A 286 -16.53 0.52 13.03
CA SER A 286 -16.89 -0.89 13.03
C SER A 286 -16.57 -1.50 14.39
N PHE A 287 -17.49 -2.31 14.87
CA PHE A 287 -17.36 -3.00 16.15
C PHE A 287 -17.94 -4.40 16.01
N GLN A 288 -17.18 -5.41 16.43
CA GLN A 288 -17.62 -6.79 16.44
C GLN A 288 -17.18 -7.46 17.74
N VAL A 289 -18.13 -8.12 18.40
CA VAL A 289 -17.86 -9.06 19.50
C VAL A 289 -18.31 -10.45 19.05
N ARG A 290 -17.42 -11.41 19.20
CA ARG A 290 -17.71 -12.81 18.98
C ARG A 290 -17.42 -13.60 20.24
N TYR A 291 -18.43 -14.31 20.73
CA TYR A 291 -18.28 -15.31 21.79
C TYR A 291 -18.41 -16.70 21.18
N LYS A 292 -17.47 -17.57 21.51
CA LYS A 292 -17.47 -18.97 21.12
C LYS A 292 -17.50 -19.82 22.40
N TYR A 293 -18.38 -20.81 22.42
CA TYR A 293 -18.48 -21.79 23.50
C TYR A 293 -18.37 -23.20 22.94
N GLU A 294 -17.46 -24.00 23.48
CA GLU A 294 -17.31 -25.42 23.14
C GLU A 294 -18.22 -26.28 24.03
N ILE A 295 -19.27 -26.86 23.44
CA ILE A 295 -20.23 -27.75 24.12
C ILE A 295 -19.61 -29.12 24.31
N ALA A 296 -19.01 -29.64 23.24
CA ALA A 296 -18.34 -30.94 23.17
C ALA A 296 -17.16 -30.82 22.20
N PRO A 297 -16.22 -31.76 22.20
CA PRO A 297 -15.11 -31.74 21.25
C PRO A 297 -15.59 -31.51 19.82
N LEU A 298 -15.03 -30.47 19.14
CA LEU A 298 -15.37 -30.04 17.78
C LEU A 298 -16.78 -29.47 17.59
N SER A 299 -17.56 -29.27 18.68
CA SER A 299 -18.93 -28.73 18.63
C SER A 299 -19.01 -27.39 19.33
N TYR A 300 -19.35 -26.33 18.59
CA TYR A 300 -19.28 -24.94 19.07
C TYR A 300 -20.62 -24.21 18.90
N ILE A 301 -20.95 -23.36 19.87
CA ILE A 301 -21.93 -22.28 19.72
C ILE A 301 -21.17 -20.96 19.50
N TYR A 302 -21.68 -20.18 18.56
CA TYR A 302 -21.16 -18.81 18.31
C TYR A 302 -22.29 -17.81 18.54
N LEU A 303 -21.95 -16.74 19.30
CA LEU A 303 -22.76 -15.53 19.38
C LEU A 303 -21.93 -14.41 18.78
N VAL A 304 -22.47 -13.74 17.77
CA VAL A 304 -21.79 -12.66 17.08
C VAL A 304 -22.67 -11.42 17.14
N TYR A 305 -22.11 -10.34 17.64
CA TYR A 305 -22.70 -9.01 17.57
C TYR A 305 -21.79 -8.12 16.71
N THR A 306 -22.36 -7.51 15.70
CA THR A 306 -21.65 -6.58 14.82
C THR A 306 -22.44 -5.28 14.74
N LYS A 307 -21.74 -4.16 14.89
CA LYS A 307 -22.27 -2.82 14.64
C LYS A 307 -21.25 -2.06 13.80
N GLY A 308 -21.69 -1.42 12.73
CA GLY A 308 -20.87 -0.57 11.88
C GLY A 308 -21.73 0.44 11.18
N GLY A 309 -21.11 1.51 10.73
CA GLY A 309 -21.78 2.58 9.98
C GLY A 309 -20.93 3.82 9.88
N SER A 310 -21.40 4.73 9.04
CA SER A 310 -20.86 6.09 8.94
C SER A 310 -21.34 6.91 10.15
N VAL A 311 -20.46 7.72 10.69
CA VAL A 311 -20.76 8.73 11.71
C VAL A 311 -20.47 10.08 11.05
N TYR A 312 -21.53 10.86 10.85
CA TYR A 312 -21.45 12.20 10.26
C TYR A 312 -21.26 13.23 11.35
#